data_d454c7bb1a8c0e2132a84ff7c1bc3054
#
_entry.id   d454c7bb1a8c0e2132a84ff7c1bc3054
#
_cell.length_a   1.000
_cell.length_b   1.000
_cell.length_c   1.000
_cell.angle_alpha   90.00
_cell.angle_beta   90.00
_cell.angle_gamma   90.00
#
_symmetry.space_group_name_H-M   'P 1'
#
loop_
_entity.id
_entity.type
_entity.pdbx_description
1 polymer ?
#
loop_
_entity_poly.entity_id
_entity_poly.type
_entity_poly.pdbx_seq_one_letter_code
_entity_poly.pdbx_strand_id
1 'polypeptide(L)'
;WIHVALGWRAVFAFLSLFGLVLVIVSHLKLPETHAPEHRVPFSLRELTTAAYRVISDRQFLLLALAASCNFLGAFCYISAAPALILDHWQLGETQFIWLFLPIIAGFTLGAILSGQLAGRMAPMRQAGFGFALIVVTCTLRLFLHWQFAEVPIWLQQGALFLSGISTQLVFPVLTLRMLDLFPQARGSAASMQSFVSLSAASLIAGVFVPLVQASLLQLA
;
A
#
# COMPACT_ATOMS: atom_id res chain seq x y z
N TRP A 1 16.32 -12.79 9.45
CA TRP A 1 16.91 -13.63 10.50
C TRP A 1 16.45 -15.08 10.42
N ILE A 2 15.13 -15.36 10.38
CA ILE A 2 14.61 -16.74 10.29
C ILE A 2 15.17 -17.46 9.07
N HIS A 3 15.19 -16.80 7.91
CA HIS A 3 15.74 -17.37 6.67
C HIS A 3 17.22 -17.74 6.82
N VAL A 4 18.02 -16.86 7.40
CA VAL A 4 19.48 -17.09 7.59
C VAL A 4 19.76 -18.22 8.58
N ALA A 5 18.97 -18.33 9.64
CA ALA A 5 19.19 -19.34 10.69
C ALA A 5 18.60 -20.71 10.35
N LEU A 6 17.42 -20.76 9.73
CA LEU A 6 16.61 -21.99 9.57
C LEU A 6 16.20 -22.28 8.11
N GLY A 7 16.64 -21.43 7.18
CA GLY A 7 16.30 -21.55 5.77
C GLY A 7 14.92 -20.98 5.40
N TRP A 8 14.67 -20.87 4.10
CA TRP A 8 13.47 -20.24 3.55
C TRP A 8 12.16 -20.96 3.94
N ARG A 9 12.21 -22.30 4.09
CA ARG A 9 11.03 -23.10 4.51
C ARG A 9 10.52 -22.73 5.90
N ALA A 10 11.41 -22.39 6.81
CA ALA A 10 11.04 -21.98 8.17
C ALA A 10 10.28 -20.63 8.18
N VAL A 11 10.53 -19.74 7.22
CA VAL A 11 9.75 -18.51 7.08
C VAL A 11 8.29 -18.81 6.76
N PHE A 12 8.04 -19.74 5.81
CA PHE A 12 6.67 -20.16 5.48
C PHE A 12 5.98 -20.91 6.63
N ALA A 13 6.72 -21.77 7.33
CA ALA A 13 6.19 -22.45 8.51
C ALA A 13 5.81 -21.44 9.62
N PHE A 14 6.65 -20.44 9.88
CA PHE A 14 6.34 -19.36 10.81
C PHE A 14 5.08 -18.58 10.40
N LEU A 15 4.97 -18.16 9.13
CA LEU A 15 3.80 -17.46 8.63
C LEU A 15 2.53 -18.30 8.71
N SER A 16 2.62 -19.60 8.41
CA SER A 16 1.48 -20.52 8.51
C SER A 16 1.03 -20.69 9.97
N LEU A 17 1.97 -20.84 10.91
CA LEU A 17 1.67 -20.94 12.32
C LEU A 17 1.03 -19.64 12.84
N PHE A 18 1.58 -18.50 12.46
CA PHE A 18 1.04 -17.19 12.81
C PHE A 18 -0.38 -16.99 12.26
N GLY A 19 -0.62 -17.37 11.00
CA GLY A 19 -1.95 -17.35 10.39
C GLY A 19 -2.93 -18.27 11.13
N LEU A 20 -2.51 -19.48 11.51
CA LEU A 20 -3.34 -20.41 12.28
C LEU A 20 -3.73 -19.83 13.64
N VAL A 21 -2.76 -19.23 14.37
CA VAL A 21 -3.03 -18.55 15.64
C VAL A 21 -4.06 -17.43 15.46
N LEU A 22 -3.93 -16.61 14.42
CA LEU A 22 -4.89 -15.54 14.12
C LEU A 22 -6.30 -16.10 13.84
N VAL A 23 -6.42 -17.18 13.07
CA VAL A 23 -7.71 -17.84 12.81
C VAL A 23 -8.34 -18.33 14.13
N ILE A 24 -7.57 -19.01 14.98
CA ILE A 24 -8.05 -19.50 16.27
C ILE A 24 -8.50 -18.35 17.17
N VAL A 25 -7.67 -17.29 17.29
CA VAL A 25 -8.00 -16.11 18.11
C VAL A 25 -9.26 -15.41 17.57
N SER A 26 -9.36 -15.23 16.26
CA SER A 26 -10.54 -14.64 15.63
C SER A 26 -11.80 -15.45 15.89
N HIS A 27 -11.72 -16.76 15.73
CA HIS A 27 -12.87 -17.66 15.98
C HIS A 27 -13.33 -17.64 17.44
N LEU A 28 -12.39 -17.56 18.39
CA LEU A 28 -12.70 -17.61 19.82
C LEU A 28 -13.10 -16.25 20.41
N LYS A 29 -12.60 -15.14 19.85
CA LYS A 29 -12.73 -13.79 20.44
C LYS A 29 -13.64 -12.85 19.68
N LEU A 30 -13.85 -13.06 18.37
CA LEU A 30 -14.69 -12.20 17.55
C LEU A 30 -16.11 -12.78 17.45
N PRO A 31 -17.11 -12.16 18.09
CA PRO A 31 -18.50 -12.54 17.91
C PRO A 31 -18.95 -12.16 16.50
N GLU A 32 -19.86 -12.96 15.95
CA GLU A 32 -20.51 -12.63 14.68
C GLU A 32 -21.38 -11.36 14.84
N THR A 33 -21.01 -10.30 14.13
CA THR A 33 -21.68 -9.01 14.20
C THR A 33 -22.78 -8.83 13.16
N HIS A 34 -22.85 -9.73 12.15
CA HIS A 34 -23.83 -9.66 11.08
C HIS A 34 -25.07 -10.49 11.43
N ALA A 35 -26.18 -9.79 11.73
CA ALA A 35 -27.43 -10.46 12.12
C ALA A 35 -27.89 -11.43 11.03
N PRO A 36 -28.41 -12.62 11.40
CA PRO A 36 -28.84 -13.64 10.44
C PRO A 36 -29.86 -13.13 9.41
N GLU A 37 -30.70 -12.19 9.83
CA GLU A 37 -31.75 -11.58 9.01
C GLU A 37 -31.22 -10.74 7.85
N HIS A 38 -30.00 -10.24 7.97
CA HIS A 38 -29.36 -9.42 6.93
C HIS A 38 -28.41 -10.26 6.05
N ARG A 39 -28.31 -11.58 6.28
CA ARG A 39 -27.45 -12.44 5.49
C ARG A 39 -28.06 -12.70 4.13
N VAL A 40 -27.39 -12.25 3.09
CA VAL A 40 -27.79 -12.54 1.71
C VAL A 40 -27.27 -13.92 1.32
N PRO A 41 -28.09 -14.81 0.74
CA PRO A 41 -27.62 -16.10 0.27
C PRO A 41 -26.50 -15.91 -0.78
N PHE A 42 -25.52 -16.81 -0.76
CA PHE A 42 -24.41 -16.76 -1.72
C PHE A 42 -24.93 -16.98 -3.14
N SER A 43 -24.84 -15.96 -3.98
CA SER A 43 -25.22 -16.00 -5.38
C SER A 43 -24.10 -15.38 -6.23
N LEU A 44 -23.48 -16.20 -7.08
CA LEU A 44 -22.44 -15.71 -8.00
C LEU A 44 -22.96 -14.60 -8.92
N ARG A 45 -24.21 -14.69 -9.35
CA ARG A 45 -24.85 -13.68 -10.19
C ARG A 45 -24.97 -12.34 -9.46
N GLU A 46 -25.38 -12.36 -8.21
CA GLU A 46 -25.50 -11.13 -7.40
C GLU A 46 -24.13 -10.53 -7.11
N LEU A 47 -23.14 -11.36 -6.78
CA LEU A 47 -21.77 -10.89 -6.54
C LEU A 47 -21.16 -10.26 -7.80
N THR A 48 -21.29 -10.90 -8.96
CA THR A 48 -20.77 -10.33 -10.22
C THR A 48 -21.53 -9.07 -10.63
N THR A 49 -22.83 -9.01 -10.41
CA THR A 49 -23.64 -7.83 -10.70
C THR A 49 -23.25 -6.67 -9.76
N ALA A 50 -23.07 -6.95 -8.47
CA ALA A 50 -22.61 -5.93 -7.50
C ALA A 50 -21.19 -5.43 -7.86
N ALA A 51 -20.27 -6.32 -8.17
CA ALA A 51 -18.91 -5.99 -8.59
C ALA A 51 -18.91 -5.13 -9.86
N TYR A 52 -19.67 -5.52 -10.88
CA TYR A 52 -19.81 -4.75 -12.11
C TYR A 52 -20.40 -3.36 -11.87
N ARG A 53 -21.42 -3.25 -11.03
CA ARG A 53 -22.04 -1.97 -10.65
C ARG A 53 -21.02 -1.05 -9.99
N VAL A 54 -20.20 -1.59 -9.07
CA VAL A 54 -19.17 -0.82 -8.35
C VAL A 54 -18.09 -0.35 -9.30
N ILE A 55 -17.52 -1.25 -10.14
CA ILE A 55 -16.40 -0.90 -11.02
C ILE A 55 -16.82 0.00 -12.19
N SER A 56 -18.11 0.00 -12.54
CA SER A 56 -18.67 0.86 -13.59
C SER A 56 -18.99 2.27 -13.07
N ASP A 57 -18.98 2.48 -11.75
CA ASP A 57 -19.19 3.81 -11.19
C ASP A 57 -17.95 4.68 -11.39
N ARG A 58 -18.12 5.80 -12.08
CA ARG A 58 -17.03 6.72 -12.43
C ARG A 58 -16.35 7.31 -11.19
N GLN A 59 -17.14 7.65 -10.17
CA GLN A 59 -16.60 8.26 -8.95
C GLN A 59 -15.78 7.24 -8.17
N PHE A 60 -16.28 6.02 -8.04
CA PHE A 60 -15.54 4.91 -7.44
C PHE A 60 -14.23 4.66 -8.17
N LEU A 61 -14.26 4.54 -9.51
CA LEU A 61 -13.07 4.24 -10.30
C LEU A 61 -12.00 5.32 -10.18
N LEU A 62 -12.40 6.60 -10.20
CA LEU A 62 -11.48 7.71 -10.00
C LEU A 62 -10.84 7.69 -8.61
N LEU A 63 -11.60 7.42 -7.55
CA LEU A 63 -11.08 7.29 -6.20
C LEU A 63 -10.15 6.08 -6.05
N ALA A 64 -10.51 4.94 -6.64
CA ALA A 64 -9.71 3.73 -6.63
C ALA A 64 -8.38 3.92 -7.38
N LEU A 65 -8.40 4.56 -8.54
CA LEU A 65 -7.18 4.90 -9.29
C LEU A 65 -6.31 5.90 -8.52
N ALA A 66 -6.91 6.95 -7.93
CA ALA A 66 -6.16 7.92 -7.12
C ALA A 66 -5.49 7.26 -5.90
N ALA A 67 -6.21 6.38 -5.17
CA ALA A 67 -5.66 5.62 -4.07
C ALA A 67 -4.53 4.67 -4.53
N SER A 68 -4.73 4.00 -5.67
CA SER A 68 -3.73 3.11 -6.26
C SER A 68 -2.48 3.88 -6.68
N CYS A 69 -2.61 4.99 -7.40
CA CYS A 69 -1.47 5.82 -7.81
C CYS A 69 -0.64 6.31 -6.62
N ASN A 70 -1.30 6.70 -5.52
CA ASN A 70 -0.59 7.11 -4.30
C ASN A 70 0.21 5.94 -3.67
N PHE A 71 -0.33 4.74 -3.68
CA PHE A 71 0.36 3.54 -3.18
C PHE A 71 1.48 3.07 -4.12
N LEU A 72 1.27 3.17 -5.43
CA LEU A 72 2.21 2.67 -6.44
C LEU A 72 3.59 3.34 -6.36
N GLY A 73 3.67 4.60 -5.94
CA GLY A 73 4.95 5.26 -5.70
C GLY A 73 5.82 4.51 -4.69
N ALA A 74 5.27 4.16 -3.52
CA ALA A 74 5.98 3.32 -2.54
C ALA A 74 6.18 1.88 -3.04
N PHE A 75 5.21 1.33 -3.77
CA PHE A 75 5.26 -0.03 -4.29
C PHE A 75 6.35 -0.25 -5.34
N CYS A 76 6.67 0.75 -6.17
CA CYS A 76 7.82 0.70 -7.08
C CYS A 76 9.12 0.38 -6.34
N TYR A 77 9.38 1.05 -5.23
CA TYR A 77 10.58 0.80 -4.44
C TYR A 77 10.57 -0.56 -3.75
N ILE A 78 9.41 -1.01 -3.28
CA ILE A 78 9.26 -2.36 -2.70
C ILE A 78 9.54 -3.42 -3.77
N SER A 79 9.03 -3.25 -4.98
CA SER A 79 9.23 -4.19 -6.08
C SER A 79 10.66 -4.15 -6.63
N ALA A 80 11.30 -2.98 -6.64
CA ALA A 80 12.69 -2.81 -7.04
C ALA A 80 13.69 -3.08 -5.90
N ALA A 81 13.24 -3.51 -4.71
CA ALA A 81 14.08 -3.67 -3.53
C ALA A 81 15.35 -4.52 -3.76
N PRO A 82 15.30 -5.67 -4.47
CA PRO A 82 16.53 -6.41 -4.75
C PRO A 82 17.55 -5.60 -5.54
N ALA A 83 17.13 -4.96 -6.64
CA ALA A 83 18.01 -4.13 -7.46
C ALA A 83 18.56 -2.92 -6.68
N LEU A 84 17.72 -2.25 -5.89
CA LEU A 84 18.14 -1.12 -5.06
C LEU A 84 19.19 -1.52 -4.02
N ILE A 85 18.97 -2.62 -3.32
CA ILE A 85 19.82 -3.02 -2.19
C ILE A 85 21.10 -3.69 -2.68
N LEU A 86 21.00 -4.64 -3.60
CA LEU A 86 22.13 -5.44 -4.03
C LEU A 86 22.96 -4.74 -5.10
N ASP A 87 22.33 -4.14 -6.11
CA ASP A 87 23.02 -3.57 -7.26
C ASP A 87 23.40 -2.09 -7.04
N HIS A 88 22.45 -1.26 -6.58
CA HIS A 88 22.70 0.19 -6.44
C HIS A 88 23.33 0.58 -5.11
N TRP A 89 22.88 0.02 -4.00
CA TRP A 89 23.43 0.34 -2.67
C TRP A 89 24.57 -0.60 -2.27
N GLN A 90 24.79 -1.69 -3.02
CA GLN A 90 25.82 -2.70 -2.77
C GLN A 90 25.79 -3.24 -1.33
N LEU A 91 24.60 -3.39 -0.79
CA LEU A 91 24.35 -3.91 0.56
C LEU A 91 24.09 -5.42 0.50
N GLY A 92 24.33 -6.12 1.61
CA GLY A 92 24.09 -7.56 1.71
C GLY A 92 22.63 -7.92 1.88
N GLU A 93 22.30 -9.20 1.65
CA GLU A 93 20.94 -9.76 1.76
C GLU A 93 20.28 -9.55 3.14
N THR A 94 21.05 -9.36 4.20
CA THR A 94 20.52 -9.11 5.55
C THR A 94 20.17 -7.64 5.79
N GLN A 95 20.52 -6.75 4.86
CA GLN A 95 20.42 -5.30 5.01
C GLN A 95 19.16 -4.70 4.34
N PHE A 96 18.21 -5.53 3.94
CA PHE A 96 16.88 -5.07 3.45
C PHE A 96 16.14 -4.18 4.45
N ILE A 97 16.50 -4.24 5.72
CA ILE A 97 15.96 -3.37 6.77
C ILE A 97 16.13 -1.89 6.45
N TRP A 98 17.21 -1.49 5.78
CA TRP A 98 17.48 -0.10 5.41
C TRP A 98 16.48 0.49 4.42
N LEU A 99 15.82 -0.35 3.63
CA LEU A 99 14.73 0.07 2.76
C LEU A 99 13.38 0.01 3.47
N PHE A 100 13.10 -1.12 4.13
CA PHE A 100 11.78 -1.38 4.70
C PHE A 100 11.48 -0.60 5.97
N LEU A 101 12.49 -0.40 6.84
CA LEU A 101 12.30 0.31 8.11
C LEU A 101 11.78 1.75 7.92
N PRO A 102 12.36 2.60 7.04
CA PRO A 102 11.85 3.95 6.81
C PRO A 102 10.42 3.95 6.25
N ILE A 103 10.11 3.06 5.29
CA ILE A 103 8.77 2.96 4.71
C ILE A 103 7.74 2.57 5.78
N ILE A 104 8.04 1.54 6.58
CA ILE A 104 7.13 1.05 7.64
C ILE A 104 6.96 2.11 8.73
N ALA A 105 8.05 2.78 9.14
CA ALA A 105 7.99 3.88 10.10
C ALA A 105 7.13 5.03 9.55
N GLY A 106 7.26 5.35 8.27
CA GLY A 106 6.42 6.33 7.57
C GLY A 106 4.96 5.92 7.54
N PHE A 107 4.64 4.68 7.21
CA PHE A 107 3.28 4.14 7.26
C PHE A 107 2.70 4.24 8.68
N THR A 108 3.45 3.83 9.69
CA THR A 108 3.02 3.89 11.09
C THR A 108 2.71 5.31 11.52
N LEU A 109 3.63 6.24 11.29
CA LEU A 109 3.42 7.65 11.64
C LEU A 109 2.28 8.26 10.84
N GLY A 110 2.20 8.00 9.54
CA GLY A 110 1.10 8.45 8.68
C GLY A 110 -0.26 7.94 9.13
N ALA A 111 -0.35 6.68 9.56
CA ALA A 111 -1.58 6.10 10.12
C ALA A 111 -1.99 6.77 11.43
N ILE A 112 -1.04 7.03 12.34
CA ILE A 112 -1.27 7.76 13.59
C ILE A 112 -1.78 9.17 13.29
N LEU A 113 -1.10 9.90 12.40
CA LEU A 113 -1.50 11.25 11.99
C LEU A 113 -2.89 11.25 11.33
N SER A 114 -3.16 10.29 10.45
CA SER A 114 -4.47 10.15 9.81
C SER A 114 -5.57 9.94 10.84
N GLY A 115 -5.35 9.09 11.84
CA GLY A 115 -6.27 8.88 12.94
C GLY A 115 -6.51 10.13 13.81
N GLN A 116 -5.45 10.89 14.10
CA GLN A 116 -5.56 12.14 14.88
C GLN A 116 -6.26 13.27 14.12
N LEU A 117 -6.15 13.30 12.80
CA LEU A 117 -6.80 14.26 11.93
C LEU A 117 -8.28 13.89 11.65
N ALA A 118 -8.64 12.64 11.84
CA ALA A 118 -10.02 12.18 11.67
C ALA A 118 -10.96 12.95 12.60
N GLY A 119 -12.02 13.52 12.02
CA GLY A 119 -12.97 14.37 12.74
C GLY A 119 -12.50 15.81 13.02
N ARG A 120 -11.22 16.12 12.87
CA ARG A 120 -10.67 17.48 13.05
C ARG A 120 -10.49 18.23 11.74
N MET A 121 -10.34 17.50 10.65
CA MET A 121 -10.15 18.06 9.31
C MET A 121 -11.10 17.39 8.32
N ALA A 122 -11.54 18.16 7.32
CA ALA A 122 -12.32 17.58 6.23
C ALA A 122 -11.50 16.50 5.49
N PRO A 123 -12.09 15.30 5.27
CA PRO A 123 -11.34 14.15 4.69
C PRO A 123 -10.61 14.48 3.40
N MET A 124 -11.25 15.22 2.48
CA MET A 124 -10.62 15.61 1.22
C MET A 124 -9.46 16.59 1.38
N ARG A 125 -9.46 17.42 2.43
CA ARG A 125 -8.28 18.26 2.75
C ARG A 125 -7.11 17.41 3.23
N GLN A 126 -7.38 16.41 4.08
CA GLN A 126 -6.35 15.46 4.52
C GLN A 126 -5.73 14.71 3.33
N ALA A 127 -6.56 14.19 2.42
CA ALA A 127 -6.08 13.55 1.20
C ALA A 127 -5.26 14.53 0.33
N GLY A 128 -5.69 15.78 0.21
CA GLY A 128 -4.97 16.84 -0.50
C GLY A 128 -3.58 17.10 0.08
N PHE A 129 -3.43 17.14 1.41
CA PHE A 129 -2.11 17.23 2.05
C PHE A 129 -1.23 16.02 1.77
N GLY A 130 -1.79 14.83 1.81
CA GLY A 130 -1.06 13.62 1.44
C GLY A 130 -0.58 13.66 -0.02
N PHE A 131 -1.45 14.03 -0.97
CA PHE A 131 -1.05 14.18 -2.36
C PHE A 131 -0.01 15.29 -2.58
N ALA A 132 -0.12 16.42 -1.88
CA ALA A 132 0.90 17.47 -1.93
C ALA A 132 2.25 16.95 -1.40
N LEU A 133 2.23 16.21 -0.30
CA LEU A 133 3.44 15.64 0.29
C LEU A 133 4.13 14.65 -0.66
N ILE A 134 3.39 13.76 -1.36
CA ILE A 134 4.00 12.84 -2.31
C ILE A 134 4.60 13.59 -3.51
N VAL A 135 3.91 14.62 -4.03
CA VAL A 135 4.44 15.44 -5.13
C VAL A 135 5.73 16.12 -4.73
N VAL A 136 5.77 16.75 -3.55
CA VAL A 136 6.98 17.39 -3.02
C VAL A 136 8.11 16.36 -2.86
N THR A 137 7.80 15.19 -2.32
CA THR A 137 8.80 14.12 -2.11
C THR A 137 9.35 13.61 -3.44
N CYS A 138 8.51 13.36 -4.43
CA CYS A 138 8.94 12.92 -5.77
C CYS A 138 9.77 14.00 -6.47
N THR A 139 9.35 15.26 -6.39
CA THR A 139 10.09 16.38 -7.00
C THR A 139 11.47 16.54 -6.34
N LEU A 140 11.54 16.43 -5.01
CA LEU A 140 12.80 16.48 -4.28
C LEU A 140 13.74 15.35 -4.69
N ARG A 141 13.21 14.12 -4.83
CA ARG A 141 14.01 12.96 -5.28
C ARG A 141 14.57 13.16 -6.67
N LEU A 142 13.73 13.56 -7.63
CA LEU A 142 14.18 13.86 -9.00
C LEU A 142 15.27 14.92 -8.98
N PHE A 143 15.09 15.98 -8.22
CA PHE A 143 16.09 17.05 -8.10
C PHE A 143 17.42 16.55 -7.53
N LEU A 144 17.37 15.74 -6.44
CA LEU A 144 18.57 15.19 -5.82
C LEU A 144 19.33 14.27 -6.80
N HIS A 145 18.63 13.37 -7.50
CA HIS A 145 19.28 12.46 -8.44
C HIS A 145 19.72 13.15 -9.75
N TRP A 146 19.15 14.32 -10.07
CA TRP A 146 19.62 15.11 -11.20
C TRP A 146 20.88 15.91 -10.86
N GLN A 147 20.99 16.46 -9.65
CA GLN A 147 22.11 17.27 -9.22
C GLN A 147 23.32 16.46 -8.73
N PHE A 148 23.09 15.31 -8.14
CA PHE A 148 24.12 14.49 -7.53
C PHE A 148 24.19 13.13 -8.21
N ALA A 149 25.38 12.74 -8.65
CA ALA A 149 25.61 11.40 -9.23
C ALA A 149 25.38 10.30 -8.19
N GLU A 150 25.72 10.57 -6.93
CA GLU A 150 25.49 9.67 -5.79
C GLU A 150 24.74 10.40 -4.69
N VAL A 151 23.49 10.01 -4.47
CA VAL A 151 22.67 10.54 -3.38
C VAL A 151 22.89 9.70 -2.13
N PRO A 152 23.28 10.29 -0.98
CA PRO A 152 23.47 9.56 0.26
C PRO A 152 22.23 8.74 0.65
N ILE A 153 22.44 7.52 1.15
CA ILE A 153 21.37 6.57 1.51
C ILE A 153 20.39 7.20 2.51
N TRP A 154 20.86 7.97 3.47
CA TRP A 154 19.98 8.60 4.48
C TRP A 154 18.98 9.61 3.88
N LEU A 155 19.34 10.31 2.80
CA LEU A 155 18.39 11.17 2.07
C LEU A 155 17.34 10.36 1.32
N GLN A 156 17.75 9.25 0.72
CA GLN A 156 16.82 8.33 0.06
C GLN A 156 15.85 7.71 1.08
N GLN A 157 16.35 7.31 2.24
CA GLN A 157 15.53 6.82 3.36
C GLN A 157 14.55 7.86 3.88
N GLY A 158 14.98 9.12 4.02
CA GLY A 158 14.10 10.23 4.39
C GLY A 158 12.94 10.41 3.41
N ALA A 159 13.23 10.32 2.11
CA ALA A 159 12.20 10.40 1.09
C ALA A 159 11.24 9.19 1.11
N LEU A 160 11.74 7.97 1.36
CA LEU A 160 10.90 6.78 1.55
C LEU A 160 9.98 6.92 2.77
N PHE A 161 10.49 7.45 3.87
CA PHE A 161 9.72 7.73 5.07
C PHE A 161 8.59 8.73 4.82
N LEU A 162 8.87 9.84 4.13
CA LEU A 162 7.85 10.84 3.75
C LEU A 162 6.81 10.26 2.78
N SER A 163 7.23 9.41 1.83
CA SER A 163 6.31 8.71 0.94
C SER A 163 5.37 7.78 1.72
N GLY A 164 5.87 7.10 2.74
CA GLY A 164 5.07 6.27 3.65
C GLY A 164 4.01 7.10 4.39
N ILE A 165 4.38 8.25 4.95
CA ILE A 165 3.44 9.17 5.61
C ILE A 165 2.35 9.61 4.62
N SER A 166 2.75 10.06 3.43
CA SER A 166 1.83 10.49 2.38
C SER A 166 0.79 9.41 2.04
N THR A 167 1.27 8.18 1.83
CA THR A 167 0.40 7.04 1.50
C THR A 167 -0.68 6.83 2.55
N GLN A 168 -0.32 6.86 3.83
CA GLN A 168 -1.26 6.62 4.92
C GLN A 168 -2.14 7.83 5.27
N LEU A 169 -1.78 9.03 4.85
CA LEU A 169 -2.70 10.17 4.93
C LEU A 169 -3.82 10.10 3.90
N VAL A 170 -3.58 9.51 2.74
CA VAL A 170 -4.52 9.43 1.62
C VAL A 170 -5.36 8.14 1.65
N PHE A 171 -4.71 6.99 1.81
CA PHE A 171 -5.33 5.69 1.57
C PHE A 171 -6.59 5.43 2.42
N PRO A 172 -6.59 5.64 3.75
CA PRO A 172 -7.78 5.39 4.57
C PRO A 172 -8.94 6.30 4.21
N VAL A 173 -8.65 7.56 3.88
CA VAL A 173 -9.66 8.57 3.52
C VAL A 173 -10.39 8.17 2.24
N LEU A 174 -9.63 7.82 1.19
CA LEU A 174 -10.22 7.43 -0.08
C LEU A 174 -10.95 6.10 0.02
N THR A 175 -10.41 5.15 0.80
CA THR A 175 -11.08 3.86 1.07
C THR A 175 -12.43 4.07 1.72
N LEU A 176 -12.51 4.85 2.81
CA LEU A 176 -13.79 5.13 3.47
C LEU A 176 -14.77 5.81 2.51
N ARG A 177 -14.32 6.77 1.71
CA ARG A 177 -15.16 7.41 0.70
C ARG A 177 -15.72 6.43 -0.33
N MET A 178 -14.91 5.49 -0.80
CA MET A 178 -15.36 4.45 -1.72
C MET A 178 -16.40 3.52 -1.09
N LEU A 179 -16.20 3.13 0.17
CA LEU A 179 -17.16 2.31 0.91
C LEU A 179 -18.49 3.03 1.16
N ASP A 180 -18.45 4.34 1.38
CA ASP A 180 -19.64 5.15 1.61
C ASP A 180 -20.48 5.42 0.34
N LEU A 181 -19.88 5.27 -0.86
CA LEU A 181 -20.63 5.28 -2.12
C LEU A 181 -21.58 4.07 -2.24
N PHE A 182 -21.22 2.95 -1.59
CA PHE A 182 -21.96 1.69 -1.69
C PHE A 182 -22.28 1.12 -0.30
N PRO A 183 -23.12 1.79 0.53
CA PRO A 183 -23.38 1.37 1.91
C PRO A 183 -24.00 -0.01 2.01
N GLN A 184 -24.75 -0.44 1.00
CA GLN A 184 -25.39 -1.76 0.93
C GLN A 184 -24.47 -2.85 0.33
N ALA A 185 -23.32 -2.46 -0.25
CA ALA A 185 -22.40 -3.37 -0.93
C ALA A 185 -20.93 -3.06 -0.58
N ARG A 186 -20.66 -2.68 0.69
CA ARG A 186 -19.31 -2.32 1.16
C ARG A 186 -18.27 -3.39 0.91
N GLY A 187 -18.63 -4.68 1.08
CA GLY A 187 -17.75 -5.81 0.78
C GLY A 187 -17.35 -5.87 -0.70
N SER A 188 -18.30 -5.67 -1.62
CA SER A 188 -18.01 -5.61 -3.06
C SER A 188 -17.16 -4.39 -3.41
N ALA A 189 -17.41 -3.23 -2.77
CA ALA A 189 -16.58 -2.04 -2.97
C ALA A 189 -15.13 -2.26 -2.50
N ALA A 190 -14.92 -2.86 -1.33
CA ALA A 190 -13.59 -3.21 -0.83
C ALA A 190 -12.86 -4.20 -1.74
N SER A 191 -13.57 -5.22 -2.22
CA SER A 191 -13.00 -6.21 -3.16
C SER A 191 -12.60 -5.58 -4.50
N MET A 192 -13.44 -4.69 -5.04
CA MET A 192 -13.13 -4.00 -6.30
C MET A 192 -12.01 -2.98 -6.13
N GLN A 193 -11.91 -2.28 -5.00
CA GLN A 193 -10.74 -1.44 -4.68
C GLN A 193 -9.46 -2.27 -4.68
N SER A 194 -9.46 -3.42 -3.99
CA SER A 194 -8.31 -4.32 -3.96
C SER A 194 -7.96 -4.85 -5.35
N PHE A 195 -8.96 -5.20 -6.15
CA PHE A 195 -8.75 -5.65 -7.53
C PHE A 195 -8.06 -4.57 -8.38
N VAL A 196 -8.54 -3.32 -8.34
CA VAL A 196 -7.91 -2.20 -9.07
C VAL A 196 -6.48 -1.97 -8.58
N SER A 197 -6.26 -1.94 -7.26
CA SER A 197 -4.93 -1.70 -6.69
C SER A 197 -3.94 -2.81 -7.01
N LEU A 198 -4.34 -4.08 -6.92
CA LEU A 198 -3.48 -5.22 -7.25
C LEU A 198 -3.20 -5.33 -8.75
N SER A 199 -4.20 -5.02 -9.60
CA SER A 199 -3.99 -4.98 -11.05
C SER A 199 -2.99 -3.90 -11.43
N ALA A 200 -3.11 -2.70 -10.85
CA ALA A 200 -2.17 -1.63 -11.07
C ALA A 200 -0.76 -1.98 -10.51
N ALA A 201 -0.68 -2.59 -9.33
CA ALA A 201 0.58 -3.07 -8.76
C ALA A 201 1.25 -4.13 -9.64
N SER A 202 0.47 -5.06 -10.21
CA SER A 202 0.98 -6.09 -11.13
C SER A 202 1.56 -5.48 -12.42
N LEU A 203 0.90 -4.46 -12.98
CA LEU A 203 1.43 -3.73 -14.14
C LEU A 203 2.73 -3.00 -13.81
N ILE A 204 2.80 -2.36 -12.65
CA ILE A 204 4.04 -1.70 -12.19
C ILE A 204 5.17 -2.71 -12.00
N ALA A 205 4.94 -3.78 -11.24
CA ALA A 205 5.97 -4.77 -10.96
C ALA A 205 6.42 -5.55 -12.21
N GLY A 206 5.47 -5.90 -13.10
CA GLY A 206 5.75 -6.72 -14.26
C GLY A 206 6.24 -5.96 -15.50
N VAL A 207 5.92 -4.68 -15.62
CA VAL A 207 6.24 -3.88 -16.80
C VAL A 207 7.14 -2.69 -16.47
N PHE A 208 6.72 -1.83 -15.54
CA PHE A 208 7.44 -0.58 -15.27
C PHE A 208 8.75 -0.80 -14.52
N VAL A 209 8.74 -1.57 -13.43
CA VAL A 209 9.93 -1.77 -12.61
C VAL A 209 11.09 -2.37 -13.42
N PRO A 210 10.93 -3.41 -14.24
CA PRO A 210 12.01 -3.92 -15.09
C PRO A 210 12.60 -2.88 -16.05
N LEU A 211 11.80 -1.91 -16.50
CA LEU A 211 12.26 -0.88 -17.42
C LEU A 211 13.04 0.25 -16.72
N VAL A 212 12.71 0.55 -15.46
CA VAL A 212 13.28 1.71 -14.75
C VAL A 212 14.30 1.34 -13.66
N GLN A 213 14.39 0.08 -13.26
CA GLN A 213 15.29 -0.35 -12.18
C GLN A 213 16.79 -0.24 -12.53
N ALA A 214 17.13 -0.07 -13.82
CA ALA A 214 18.52 0.03 -14.27
C ALA A 214 19.22 1.32 -13.79
N SER A 215 18.46 2.36 -13.39
CA SER A 215 19.00 3.65 -12.95
C SER A 215 18.20 4.21 -11.79
N LEU A 216 18.89 4.71 -10.75
CA LEU A 216 18.27 5.39 -9.62
C LEU A 216 17.47 6.64 -10.03
N LEU A 217 17.93 7.36 -11.06
CA LEU A 217 17.22 8.52 -11.61
C LEU A 217 15.89 8.13 -12.24
N GLN A 218 15.82 6.98 -12.91
CA GLN A 218 14.58 6.48 -13.51
C GLN A 218 13.59 5.96 -12.46
N LEU A 219 14.10 5.49 -11.31
CA LEU A 219 13.28 5.07 -10.16
C LEU A 219 12.78 6.25 -9.30
N ALA A 220 13.44 7.40 -9.35
CA ALA A 220 13.11 8.59 -8.56
C ALA A 220 11.85 9.29 -9.04
#